data_f3b8a5452c730dd6bbff4c6f7fad9c89
#
_entry.id   f3b8a5452c730dd6bbff4c6f7fad9c89
#
_cell.length_a   1.000
_cell.length_b   1.000
_cell.length_c   1.000
_cell.angle_alpha   90.00
_cell.angle_beta   90.00
_cell.angle_gamma   90.00
#
_symmetry.space_group_name_H-M   'P 1'
#
loop_
_entity.id
_entity.type
_entity.pdbx_description
1 polymer ?
#
loop_
_entity_poly.entity_id
_entity_poly.type
_entity_poly.pdbx_seq_one_letter_code
_entity_poly.pdbx_strand_id
1 'polypeptide(L)'
;MNKTWKVSASVLAMSVAGGMAGTAVANDDVLAKSKDPANVVMPSITYNGWNYSSLNQINQSNVKNLTVAWTFQIGVLDQHEASPLVVGDTMYIVSPKPNYVYALDLTKEGVMKWEFRPTMDVALATSQTCCGAQTRGLYYAEGKIFYSTLDGQNIGLDAKSGEQLWRTVGTDITRYEGMAGNNLVIGKLFIGGNEGGEGGARGKVQAYNIDTGKQQWVMYNMGPNNEVGIGPRFKPFYADDKKPNPALDSWYGDSWKRGGGTSWGYFTWDPDINIFYYSTGNCGPWNPDYRREWGKFDLDANGGLELWKSNYCASQMARDATTGELIWAYNMTPQDHWDLDEPLITPLVDLDIGGTTRKTAVKAARNGLFYVWDRVTGEILVDPWMHTYSDIFRGAGNPSGTFVNKATGRPMYDIAKAAFTNLE
;
A
#
# COMPACT_ATOMS: atom_id res chain seq x y z
N MET A 1 -0.53 -13.01 71.98
CA MET A 1 -0.94 -11.78 71.31
C MET A 1 -0.81 -11.99 69.79
N ASN A 2 -1.89 -12.47 69.18
CA ASN A 2 -1.87 -12.75 67.72
C ASN A 2 -2.47 -11.51 67.02
N LYS A 3 -1.65 -10.83 66.17
CA LYS A 3 -2.11 -9.79 65.27
C LYS A 3 -2.40 -10.41 63.92
N THR A 4 -3.68 -10.53 63.58
CA THR A 4 -4.17 -10.88 62.26
C THR A 4 -4.18 -9.61 61.36
N TRP A 5 -3.45 -9.68 60.26
CA TRP A 5 -3.52 -8.63 59.21
C TRP A 5 -4.61 -9.00 58.23
N LYS A 6 -5.61 -8.14 58.10
CA LYS A 6 -6.61 -8.20 57.02
C LYS A 6 -6.03 -7.53 55.77
N VAL A 7 -5.87 -8.31 54.72
CA VAL A 7 -5.54 -7.80 53.38
C VAL A 7 -6.87 -7.50 52.71
N SER A 8 -7.17 -6.22 52.47
CA SER A 8 -8.31 -5.78 51.67
C SER A 8 -7.88 -5.84 50.21
N ALA A 9 -8.45 -6.75 49.44
CA ALA A 9 -8.33 -6.77 47.98
C ALA A 9 -9.28 -5.73 47.37
N SER A 10 -8.71 -4.65 46.85
CA SER A 10 -9.48 -3.69 46.04
C SER A 10 -9.57 -4.23 44.62
N VAL A 11 -10.78 -4.69 44.25
CA VAL A 11 -11.09 -5.04 42.86
C VAL A 11 -11.23 -3.75 42.08
N LEU A 12 -10.24 -3.43 41.23
CA LEU A 12 -10.33 -2.36 40.27
C LEU A 12 -11.23 -2.84 39.12
N ALA A 13 -12.45 -2.42 39.07
CA ALA A 13 -13.34 -2.61 37.95
C ALA A 13 -12.81 -1.75 36.76
N MET A 14 -12.13 -2.37 35.81
CA MET A 14 -11.90 -1.75 34.51
C MET A 14 -13.23 -1.68 33.76
N SER A 15 -13.83 -0.51 33.71
CA SER A 15 -14.91 -0.22 32.79
C SER A 15 -14.35 -0.24 31.37
N VAL A 16 -14.62 -1.31 30.64
CA VAL A 16 -14.45 -1.34 29.17
C VAL A 16 -15.51 -0.40 28.62
N ALA A 17 -15.13 0.84 28.38
CA ALA A 17 -15.91 1.72 27.53
C ALA A 17 -15.89 1.12 26.12
N GLY A 18 -16.96 0.42 25.75
CA GLY A 18 -17.23 0.02 24.39
C GLY A 18 -17.37 1.27 23.52
N GLY A 19 -16.26 1.76 22.99
CA GLY A 19 -16.28 2.78 21.95
C GLY A 19 -16.99 2.16 20.75
N MET A 20 -18.16 2.67 20.39
CA MET A 20 -18.71 2.46 19.05
C MET A 20 -17.60 2.92 18.07
N ALA A 21 -17.04 1.99 17.33
CA ALA A 21 -16.16 2.31 16.21
C ALA A 21 -17.01 3.14 15.23
N GLY A 22 -16.84 4.45 15.27
CA GLY A 22 -17.45 5.33 14.28
C GLY A 22 -16.95 4.85 12.90
N THR A 23 -17.87 4.63 11.97
CA THR A 23 -17.52 4.44 10.57
C THR A 23 -16.61 5.60 10.18
N ALA A 24 -15.45 5.31 9.54
CA ALA A 24 -14.61 6.38 9.01
C ALA A 24 -15.49 7.14 8.02
N VAL A 25 -15.88 8.33 8.42
CA VAL A 25 -16.62 9.23 7.54
C VAL A 25 -15.64 9.70 6.50
N ALA A 26 -16.00 9.58 5.23
CA ALA A 26 -15.21 10.10 4.14
C ALA A 26 -14.83 11.57 4.43
N ASN A 27 -13.67 12.00 3.95
CA ASN A 27 -13.33 13.41 4.02
C ASN A 27 -14.19 14.15 2.98
N ASP A 28 -15.17 14.93 3.46
CA ASP A 28 -16.16 15.59 2.60
C ASP A 28 -15.51 16.59 1.64
N ASP A 29 -14.45 17.26 2.05
CA ASP A 29 -13.71 18.20 1.19
C ASP A 29 -13.03 17.45 0.03
N VAL A 30 -12.38 16.33 0.32
CA VAL A 30 -11.75 15.48 -0.71
C VAL A 30 -12.80 14.92 -1.67
N LEU A 31 -13.91 14.40 -1.14
CA LEU A 31 -15.00 13.86 -1.98
C LEU A 31 -15.64 14.93 -2.86
N ALA A 32 -15.87 16.12 -2.32
CA ALA A 32 -16.45 17.22 -3.11
C ALA A 32 -15.51 17.66 -4.24
N LYS A 33 -14.21 17.85 -3.90
CA LYS A 33 -13.21 18.27 -4.88
C LYS A 33 -12.89 17.20 -5.93
N SER A 34 -12.85 15.93 -5.57
CA SER A 34 -12.60 14.85 -6.53
C SER A 34 -13.75 14.63 -7.54
N LYS A 35 -14.94 15.19 -7.29
CA LYS A 35 -16.05 15.19 -8.25
C LYS A 35 -15.94 16.33 -9.28
N ASP A 36 -15.19 17.38 -8.97
CA ASP A 36 -14.93 18.47 -9.88
C ASP A 36 -13.65 18.16 -10.68
N PRO A 37 -13.75 17.90 -12.00
CA PRO A 37 -12.60 17.48 -12.81
C PRO A 37 -11.53 18.56 -12.96
N ALA A 38 -11.80 19.80 -12.54
CA ALA A 38 -10.79 20.86 -12.46
C ALA A 38 -9.83 20.68 -11.27
N ASN A 39 -10.13 19.79 -10.33
CA ASN A 39 -9.28 19.48 -9.19
C ASN A 39 -8.66 18.10 -9.31
N VAL A 40 -7.40 17.98 -8.85
CA VAL A 40 -6.67 16.72 -8.67
C VAL A 40 -6.13 16.74 -7.25
N VAL A 41 -6.86 16.13 -6.32
CA VAL A 41 -6.54 16.19 -4.87
C VAL A 41 -5.75 14.99 -4.38
N MET A 42 -5.56 14.00 -5.24
CA MET A 42 -4.75 12.79 -5.00
C MET A 42 -4.16 12.26 -6.31
N PRO A 43 -3.04 11.56 -6.30
CA PRO A 43 -2.37 11.07 -7.52
C PRO A 43 -3.24 10.22 -8.44
N SER A 44 -4.14 9.41 -7.89
CA SER A 44 -5.05 8.54 -8.64
C SER A 44 -6.36 9.23 -9.09
N ILE A 45 -6.47 10.56 -8.90
CA ILE A 45 -7.64 11.41 -9.18
C ILE A 45 -8.83 11.09 -8.27
N THR A 46 -9.14 9.81 -8.07
CA THR A 46 -10.28 9.34 -7.26
C THR A 46 -9.88 8.19 -6.35
N TYR A 47 -10.64 7.98 -5.28
CA TYR A 47 -10.39 6.91 -4.30
C TYR A 47 -10.43 5.49 -4.88
N ASN A 48 -11.16 5.28 -5.97
CA ASN A 48 -11.24 3.98 -6.65
C ASN A 48 -10.07 3.73 -7.63
N GLY A 49 -9.15 4.68 -7.78
CA GLY A 49 -7.92 4.46 -8.51
C GLY A 49 -8.05 4.45 -10.03
N TRP A 50 -9.04 5.15 -10.60
CA TRP A 50 -9.31 5.06 -12.04
C TRP A 50 -8.37 5.90 -12.91
N ASN A 51 -7.68 6.90 -12.35
CA ASN A 51 -6.84 7.83 -13.12
C ASN A 51 -7.56 8.43 -14.33
N TYR A 52 -8.86 8.67 -14.18
CA TYR A 52 -9.73 9.15 -15.24
C TYR A 52 -10.17 10.60 -14.99
N SER A 53 -10.02 11.44 -16.00
CA SER A 53 -10.55 12.81 -16.01
C SER A 53 -11.72 12.92 -16.99
N SER A 54 -12.81 13.56 -16.58
CA SER A 54 -13.95 13.86 -17.44
C SER A 54 -13.78 15.17 -18.24
N LEU A 55 -12.62 15.85 -18.13
CA LEU A 55 -12.29 17.02 -18.97
C LEU A 55 -12.21 16.61 -20.43
N ASN A 56 -12.76 17.43 -21.33
CA ASN A 56 -12.87 17.14 -22.77
C ASN A 56 -12.32 18.25 -23.68
N GLN A 57 -11.67 19.27 -23.10
CA GLN A 57 -11.05 20.34 -23.88
C GLN A 57 -9.95 19.79 -24.80
N ILE A 58 -9.22 18.76 -24.37
CA ILE A 58 -8.26 18.03 -25.19
C ILE A 58 -8.94 16.75 -25.66
N ASN A 59 -8.98 16.53 -26.97
CA ASN A 59 -9.61 15.38 -27.58
C ASN A 59 -8.92 14.98 -28.90
N GLN A 60 -9.38 13.92 -29.56
CA GLN A 60 -8.76 13.38 -30.77
C GLN A 60 -8.61 14.41 -31.92
N SER A 61 -9.50 15.43 -31.99
CA SER A 61 -9.45 16.44 -33.06
C SER A 61 -8.35 17.49 -32.85
N ASN A 62 -7.98 17.79 -31.60
CA ASN A 62 -7.10 18.90 -31.27
C ASN A 62 -5.80 18.51 -30.53
N VAL A 63 -5.67 17.25 -30.05
CA VAL A 63 -4.48 16.80 -29.30
C VAL A 63 -3.18 17.00 -30.06
N LYS A 64 -3.21 16.91 -31.40
CA LYS A 64 -2.05 17.17 -32.27
C LYS A 64 -1.57 18.62 -32.28
N ASN A 65 -2.36 19.55 -31.79
CA ASN A 65 -2.09 20.98 -31.74
C ASN A 65 -1.53 21.42 -30.36
N LEU A 66 -1.31 20.48 -29.41
CA LEU A 66 -0.76 20.80 -28.11
C LEU A 66 0.66 21.33 -28.25
N THR A 67 0.94 22.41 -27.55
CA THR A 67 2.27 23.02 -27.43
C THR A 67 2.58 23.27 -25.97
N VAL A 68 3.86 23.46 -25.64
CA VAL A 68 4.29 23.84 -24.29
C VAL A 68 3.84 25.26 -24.01
N ALA A 69 3.00 25.45 -22.97
CA ALA A 69 2.57 26.77 -22.54
C ALA A 69 3.62 27.45 -21.64
N TRP A 70 4.18 26.69 -20.71
CA TRP A 70 5.23 27.15 -19.80
C TRP A 70 5.98 25.95 -19.22
N THR A 71 7.11 26.19 -18.56
CA THR A 71 7.93 25.17 -17.89
C THR A 71 8.32 25.66 -16.49
N PHE A 72 8.43 24.75 -15.54
CA PHE A 72 8.94 25.01 -14.21
C PHE A 72 10.09 24.04 -13.91
N GLN A 73 11.21 24.56 -13.41
CA GLN A 73 12.38 23.76 -13.05
C GLN A 73 12.39 23.51 -11.55
N ILE A 74 12.29 22.24 -11.15
CA ILE A 74 12.30 21.84 -9.71
C ILE A 74 13.70 21.88 -9.09
N GLY A 75 14.76 22.10 -9.87
CA GLY A 75 16.13 22.19 -9.38
C GLY A 75 16.75 20.88 -8.88
N VAL A 76 16.10 19.74 -9.10
CA VAL A 76 16.57 18.42 -8.70
C VAL A 76 16.63 17.52 -9.93
N LEU A 77 17.81 16.93 -10.20
CA LEU A 77 18.04 15.98 -11.30
C LEU A 77 18.04 14.56 -10.74
N ASP A 78 16.85 13.97 -10.60
CA ASP A 78 16.70 12.59 -10.17
C ASP A 78 15.35 12.04 -10.65
N GLN A 79 15.01 10.79 -10.32
CA GLN A 79 13.78 10.12 -10.74
C GLN A 79 12.55 10.83 -10.15
N HIS A 80 11.74 11.43 -11.01
CA HIS A 80 10.52 12.15 -10.63
C HIS A 80 9.27 11.33 -11.02
N GLU A 81 8.68 10.64 -10.04
CA GLU A 81 7.52 9.77 -10.24
C GLU A 81 6.21 10.38 -9.72
N ALA A 82 6.29 11.51 -9.01
CA ALA A 82 5.14 12.12 -8.37
C ALA A 82 4.23 12.83 -9.38
N SER A 83 2.94 12.51 -9.35
CA SER A 83 1.93 13.28 -10.07
C SER A 83 1.67 14.62 -9.37
N PRO A 84 1.52 15.74 -10.11
CA PRO A 84 1.14 17.01 -9.52
C PRO A 84 -0.31 16.97 -8.99
N LEU A 85 -0.60 17.73 -7.94
CA LEU A 85 -1.97 18.04 -7.53
C LEU A 85 -2.41 19.38 -8.12
N VAL A 86 -3.70 19.55 -8.31
CA VAL A 86 -4.32 20.82 -8.69
C VAL A 86 -5.53 21.07 -7.80
N VAL A 87 -5.54 22.20 -7.12
CA VAL A 87 -6.68 22.63 -6.28
C VAL A 87 -6.98 24.09 -6.58
N GLY A 88 -8.10 24.31 -7.25
CA GLY A 88 -8.41 25.62 -7.81
C GLY A 88 -7.29 26.11 -8.75
N ASP A 89 -6.78 27.30 -8.53
CA ASP A 89 -5.72 27.90 -9.34
C ASP A 89 -4.29 27.59 -8.85
N THR A 90 -4.12 26.55 -8.06
CA THR A 90 -2.80 26.19 -7.51
C THR A 90 -2.42 24.77 -7.89
N MET A 91 -1.23 24.62 -8.48
CA MET A 91 -0.59 23.33 -8.69
C MET A 91 0.44 23.08 -7.59
N TYR A 92 0.44 21.89 -7.01
CA TYR A 92 1.42 21.45 -6.02
C TYR A 92 2.28 20.35 -6.60
N ILE A 93 3.59 20.45 -6.43
CA ILE A 93 4.59 19.49 -6.93
C ILE A 93 5.52 19.14 -5.78
N VAL A 94 5.89 17.85 -5.66
CA VAL A 94 6.99 17.42 -4.79
C VAL A 94 8.15 16.94 -5.65
N SER A 95 9.38 17.36 -5.34
CA SER A 95 10.58 16.88 -6.02
C SER A 95 10.93 15.45 -5.57
N PRO A 96 11.76 14.73 -6.33
CA PRO A 96 12.56 13.64 -5.77
C PRO A 96 13.30 14.12 -4.52
N LYS A 97 14.04 13.22 -3.83
CA LYS A 97 14.84 13.70 -2.67
C LYS A 97 15.66 14.92 -3.08
N PRO A 98 15.71 15.95 -2.23
CA PRO A 98 15.33 15.99 -0.82
C PRO A 98 13.86 16.34 -0.52
N ASN A 99 12.94 16.03 -1.44
CA ASN A 99 11.49 16.13 -1.27
C ASN A 99 10.99 17.58 -1.02
N TYR A 100 11.49 18.52 -1.81
CA TYR A 100 10.99 19.91 -1.81
C TYR A 100 9.57 19.97 -2.35
N VAL A 101 8.72 20.78 -1.74
CA VAL A 101 7.34 21.01 -2.20
C VAL A 101 7.19 22.41 -2.72
N TYR A 102 6.54 22.54 -3.88
CA TYR A 102 6.29 23.81 -4.56
C TYR A 102 4.80 24.03 -4.75
N ALA A 103 4.33 25.25 -4.59
CA ALA A 103 3.02 25.70 -5.02
C ALA A 103 3.16 26.72 -6.14
N LEU A 104 2.51 26.46 -7.27
CA LEU A 104 2.58 27.28 -8.49
C LEU A 104 1.22 27.88 -8.80
N ASP A 105 1.22 29.16 -9.23
CA ASP A 105 0.04 29.89 -9.64
C ASP A 105 -0.30 29.62 -11.12
N LEU A 106 -1.37 28.88 -11.37
CA LEU A 106 -1.79 28.52 -12.73
C LEU A 106 -2.36 29.72 -13.50
N THR A 107 -2.79 30.79 -12.81
CA THR A 107 -3.25 32.03 -13.46
C THR A 107 -2.10 32.92 -13.94
N LYS A 108 -0.86 32.60 -13.54
CA LYS A 108 0.35 33.34 -13.85
C LYS A 108 1.46 32.45 -14.41
N GLU A 109 1.07 31.54 -15.30
CA GLU A 109 2.03 30.67 -16.01
C GLU A 109 3.02 29.92 -15.10
N GLY A 110 2.51 29.43 -13.94
CA GLY A 110 3.31 28.65 -13.01
C GLY A 110 4.28 29.45 -12.14
N VAL A 111 4.03 30.76 -11.96
CA VAL A 111 4.81 31.56 -10.97
C VAL A 111 4.70 30.92 -9.59
N MET A 112 5.85 30.70 -8.94
CA MET A 112 5.90 30.09 -7.62
C MET A 112 5.24 30.97 -6.56
N LYS A 113 4.24 30.40 -5.84
CA LYS A 113 3.58 31.04 -4.68
C LYS A 113 4.41 30.86 -3.43
N TRP A 114 4.88 29.63 -3.20
CA TRP A 114 5.74 29.26 -2.08
C TRP A 114 6.53 27.98 -2.37
N GLU A 115 7.59 27.77 -1.60
CA GLU A 115 8.43 26.59 -1.57
C GLU A 115 8.61 26.13 -0.12
N PHE A 116 8.57 24.82 0.11
CA PHE A 116 8.90 24.19 1.38
C PHE A 116 10.09 23.24 1.20
N ARG A 117 11.08 23.36 2.08
CA ARG A 117 12.28 22.51 2.10
C ARG A 117 12.36 21.77 3.43
N PRO A 118 12.07 20.45 3.46
CA PRO A 118 12.18 19.67 4.68
C PRO A 118 13.65 19.56 5.11
N THR A 119 13.88 19.45 6.41
CA THR A 119 15.19 19.04 6.92
C THR A 119 15.32 17.52 6.75
N MET A 120 16.26 17.07 5.94
CA MET A 120 16.50 15.67 5.64
C MET A 120 17.99 15.37 5.67
N ASP A 121 18.39 14.21 6.22
CA ASP A 121 19.72 13.67 5.98
C ASP A 121 19.72 12.93 4.63
N VAL A 122 20.05 13.68 3.58
CA VAL A 122 20.04 13.17 2.19
C VAL A 122 21.04 12.03 2.01
N ALA A 123 22.21 12.11 2.67
CA ALA A 123 23.25 11.09 2.54
C ALA A 123 22.79 9.76 3.17
N LEU A 124 22.23 9.83 4.38
CA LEU A 124 21.67 8.67 5.06
C LEU A 124 20.51 8.08 4.27
N ALA A 125 19.52 8.89 3.87
CA ALA A 125 18.39 8.43 3.07
C ALA A 125 18.86 7.71 1.79
N THR A 126 19.85 8.29 1.07
CA THR A 126 20.40 7.68 -0.14
C THR A 126 21.06 6.33 0.12
N SER A 127 21.76 6.18 1.26
CA SER A 127 22.49 4.94 1.59
C SER A 127 21.59 3.81 2.09
N GLN A 128 20.38 4.14 2.52
CA GLN A 128 19.46 3.21 3.21
C GLN A 128 18.19 2.92 2.39
N THR A 129 18.07 3.43 1.18
CA THR A 129 16.93 3.15 0.29
C THR A 129 17.41 2.56 -1.02
N CYS A 130 16.62 1.67 -1.60
CA CYS A 130 16.91 1.18 -2.94
C CYS A 130 16.43 2.17 -4.01
N CYS A 131 16.80 1.90 -5.25
CA CYS A 131 16.05 2.29 -6.46
C CYS A 131 15.99 3.80 -6.73
N GLY A 132 16.82 4.61 -6.09
CA GLY A 132 16.97 6.05 -6.35
C GLY A 132 16.23 6.96 -5.37
N ALA A 133 15.74 8.09 -5.86
CA ALA A 133 15.25 9.20 -5.05
C ALA A 133 13.72 9.35 -5.09
N GLN A 134 13.01 8.28 -5.18
CA GLN A 134 11.60 8.24 -5.52
C GLN A 134 10.70 8.93 -4.49
N THR A 135 9.72 9.68 -4.97
CA THR A 135 8.60 10.20 -4.20
C THR A 135 7.38 10.12 -5.10
N ARG A 136 6.30 9.49 -4.64
CA ARG A 136 5.17 9.16 -5.51
C ARG A 136 3.99 10.12 -5.43
N GLY A 137 4.01 11.09 -4.54
CA GLY A 137 3.00 12.12 -4.58
C GLY A 137 2.70 12.86 -3.30
N LEU A 138 1.83 13.84 -3.48
CA LEU A 138 1.22 14.66 -2.45
C LEU A 138 -0.25 14.27 -2.30
N TYR A 139 -0.86 14.64 -1.17
CA TYR A 139 -2.28 14.55 -0.93
C TYR A 139 -2.81 15.87 -0.40
N TYR A 140 -4.02 16.24 -0.81
CA TYR A 140 -4.70 17.42 -0.32
C TYR A 140 -5.96 17.01 0.47
N ALA A 141 -6.17 17.66 1.61
CA ALA A 141 -7.45 17.65 2.31
C ALA A 141 -7.57 18.88 3.21
N GLU A 142 -8.74 19.49 3.26
CA GLU A 142 -9.09 20.55 4.20
C GLU A 142 -8.09 21.71 4.26
N GLY A 143 -7.63 22.19 3.11
CA GLY A 143 -6.65 23.28 3.04
C GLY A 143 -5.22 22.90 3.44
N LYS A 144 -4.91 21.61 3.49
CA LYS A 144 -3.59 21.10 3.88
C LYS A 144 -3.01 20.20 2.80
N ILE A 145 -1.70 20.14 2.70
CA ILE A 145 -0.92 19.22 1.86
C ILE A 145 -0.21 18.23 2.75
N PHE A 146 -0.29 16.95 2.39
CA PHE A 146 0.35 15.86 3.13
C PHE A 146 1.27 15.07 2.24
N TYR A 147 2.41 14.65 2.77
CA TYR A 147 3.34 13.74 2.10
C TYR A 147 4.29 13.06 3.06
N SER A 148 4.97 12.04 2.56
CA SER A 148 6.06 11.37 3.29
C SER A 148 7.39 11.65 2.60
N THR A 149 8.44 11.82 3.39
CA THR A 149 9.80 11.99 2.89
C THR A 149 10.54 10.66 2.86
N LEU A 150 11.55 10.57 2.00
CA LEU A 150 12.32 9.34 1.81
C LEU A 150 13.03 8.86 3.09
N ASP A 151 13.40 9.79 3.97
CA ASP A 151 14.00 9.48 5.29
C ASP A 151 12.96 9.13 6.38
N GLY A 152 11.73 8.82 5.99
CA GLY A 152 10.74 8.23 6.88
C GLY A 152 9.90 9.21 7.70
N GLN A 153 9.74 10.45 7.25
CA GLN A 153 8.94 11.45 7.95
C GLN A 153 7.60 11.69 7.26
N ASN A 154 6.55 11.93 8.03
CA ASN A 154 5.25 12.40 7.56
C ASN A 154 5.11 13.89 7.88
N ILE A 155 4.68 14.68 6.92
CA ILE A 155 4.60 16.15 7.02
C ILE A 155 3.23 16.62 6.56
N GLY A 156 2.62 17.52 7.34
CA GLY A 156 1.45 18.30 6.97
C GLY A 156 1.81 19.77 6.81
N LEU A 157 1.44 20.37 5.67
CA LEU A 157 1.66 21.77 5.34
C LEU A 157 0.33 22.50 5.18
N ASP A 158 0.29 23.77 5.53
CA ASP A 158 -0.80 24.64 5.11
C ASP A 158 -0.72 24.87 3.59
N ALA A 159 -1.79 24.54 2.87
CA ALA A 159 -1.80 24.60 1.41
C ALA A 159 -1.66 26.02 0.85
N LYS A 160 -2.06 27.05 1.61
CA LYS A 160 -2.01 28.45 1.16
C LYS A 160 -0.64 29.07 1.36
N SER A 161 0.00 28.81 2.51
CA SER A 161 1.25 29.46 2.90
C SER A 161 2.50 28.58 2.75
N GLY A 162 2.36 27.25 2.70
CA GLY A 162 3.47 26.31 2.76
C GLY A 162 4.05 26.12 4.16
N GLU A 163 3.44 26.70 5.19
CA GLU A 163 3.88 26.56 6.57
C GLU A 163 3.73 25.13 7.05
N GLN A 164 4.74 24.59 7.73
CA GLN A 164 4.69 23.27 8.34
C GLN A 164 3.78 23.27 9.56
N LEU A 165 2.65 22.56 9.47
CA LEU A 165 1.68 22.42 10.55
C LEU A 165 2.13 21.38 11.57
N TRP A 166 2.66 20.26 11.06
CA TRP A 166 3.19 19.17 11.88
C TRP A 166 4.21 18.32 11.10
N ARG A 167 5.02 17.58 11.85
CA ARG A 167 6.00 16.62 11.34
C ARG A 167 6.11 15.46 12.32
N THR A 168 6.08 14.24 11.82
CA THR A 168 6.16 13.02 12.64
C THR A 168 7.07 12.02 11.98
N VAL A 169 8.04 11.47 12.73
CA VAL A 169 8.85 10.34 12.26
C VAL A 169 7.98 9.08 12.23
N GLY A 170 7.81 8.48 11.07
CA GLY A 170 6.99 7.30 10.83
C GLY A 170 7.79 6.02 10.75
N THR A 171 9.05 6.11 10.31
CA THR A 171 9.93 4.95 10.12
C THR A 171 11.36 5.26 10.55
N ASP A 172 12.16 4.22 10.70
CA ASP A 172 13.57 4.33 11.08
C ASP A 172 14.46 4.07 9.85
N ILE A 173 14.91 5.13 9.23
CA ILE A 173 15.76 5.05 8.03
C ILE A 173 17.08 4.31 8.29
N THR A 174 17.59 4.29 9.53
CA THR A 174 18.81 3.54 9.87
C THR A 174 18.62 2.02 9.79
N ARG A 175 17.37 1.57 9.66
CA ARG A 175 16.96 0.18 9.51
C ARG A 175 16.41 -0.13 8.11
N TYR A 176 16.76 0.66 7.12
CA TYR A 176 16.26 0.59 5.74
C TYR A 176 14.74 0.85 5.62
N GLU A 177 14.12 1.49 6.61
CA GLU A 177 12.69 1.79 6.57
C GLU A 177 12.47 3.20 6.02
N GLY A 178 12.53 3.39 4.71
CA GLY A 178 12.15 4.63 4.04
C GLY A 178 10.64 4.74 3.79
N MET A 179 10.22 5.89 3.24
CA MET A 179 8.83 6.12 2.82
C MET A 179 8.80 6.81 1.44
N ALA A 180 8.49 6.07 0.40
CA ALA A 180 8.42 6.59 -0.98
C ALA A 180 7.02 6.40 -1.60
N GLY A 181 6.07 5.91 -0.83
CA GLY A 181 4.75 5.50 -1.30
C GLY A 181 3.79 6.65 -1.59
N ASN A 182 2.75 6.31 -2.33
CA ASN A 182 1.55 7.10 -2.42
C ASN A 182 0.69 6.84 -1.19
N ASN A 183 0.58 7.85 -0.34
CA ASN A 183 -0.29 7.80 0.82
C ASN A 183 -1.76 8.03 0.42
N LEU A 184 -2.68 7.96 1.37
CA LEU A 184 -4.10 8.22 1.14
C LEU A 184 -4.69 8.96 2.33
N VAL A 185 -5.54 9.97 2.09
CA VAL A 185 -6.31 10.61 3.16
C VAL A 185 -7.73 10.03 3.17
N ILE A 186 -8.11 9.40 4.28
CA ILE A 186 -9.46 8.88 4.52
C ILE A 186 -10.00 9.49 5.80
N GLY A 187 -11.08 10.26 5.73
CA GLY A 187 -11.60 11.00 6.86
C GLY A 187 -10.55 11.93 7.46
N LYS A 188 -10.19 11.69 8.70
CA LYS A 188 -9.13 12.40 9.42
C LYS A 188 -7.81 11.62 9.49
N LEU A 189 -7.63 10.61 8.67
CA LEU A 189 -6.45 9.76 8.67
C LEU A 189 -5.62 9.96 7.39
N PHE A 190 -4.33 10.21 7.56
CA PHE A 190 -3.30 10.12 6.53
C PHE A 190 -2.64 8.77 6.65
N ILE A 191 -2.84 7.90 5.67
CA ILE A 191 -2.44 6.48 5.69
C ILE A 191 -1.30 6.28 4.70
N GLY A 192 -0.24 5.61 5.12
CA GLY A 192 0.91 5.28 4.28
C GLY A 192 1.66 4.05 4.75
N GLY A 193 2.54 3.55 3.89
CA GLY A 193 3.39 2.39 4.17
C GLY A 193 4.86 2.72 4.10
N ASN A 194 5.71 1.72 4.34
CA ASN A 194 7.16 1.82 4.24
C ASN A 194 7.70 1.11 3.00
N GLU A 195 8.95 1.40 2.67
CA GLU A 195 9.81 0.68 1.73
C GLU A 195 11.00 0.03 2.44
N GLY A 196 11.95 -0.56 1.68
CA GLY A 196 13.20 -1.10 2.20
C GLY A 196 13.17 -2.61 2.45
N GLY A 197 12.29 -3.33 1.77
CA GLY A 197 12.18 -4.79 1.87
C GLY A 197 13.49 -5.51 1.61
N GLU A 198 14.29 -5.03 0.68
CA GLU A 198 15.62 -5.54 0.30
C GLU A 198 16.63 -5.42 1.42
N GLY A 199 16.57 -4.35 2.19
CA GLY A 199 17.42 -4.10 3.37
C GLY A 199 16.96 -4.83 4.62
N GLY A 200 15.87 -5.60 4.54
CA GLY A 200 15.30 -6.34 5.65
C GLY A 200 14.33 -5.53 6.50
N ALA A 201 13.73 -4.47 5.97
CA ALA A 201 12.59 -3.81 6.59
C ALA A 201 11.40 -4.77 6.66
N ARG A 202 10.62 -4.68 7.73
CA ARG A 202 9.35 -5.39 7.85
C ARG A 202 8.23 -4.48 7.35
N GLY A 203 7.48 -4.95 6.37
CA GLY A 203 6.38 -4.21 5.77
C GLY A 203 5.29 -3.84 6.77
N LYS A 204 4.83 -2.59 6.69
CA LYS A 204 3.75 -2.05 7.54
C LYS A 204 2.97 -0.96 6.84
N VAL A 205 1.78 -0.71 7.35
CA VAL A 205 0.97 0.47 7.06
C VAL A 205 0.62 1.18 8.36
N GLN A 206 0.50 2.50 8.31
CA GLN A 206 0.31 3.35 9.49
C GLN A 206 -0.63 4.50 9.14
N ALA A 207 -1.37 4.96 10.15
CA ALA A 207 -2.26 6.10 10.00
C ALA A 207 -1.93 7.20 11.01
N TYR A 208 -2.03 8.43 10.53
CA TYR A 208 -1.78 9.64 11.31
C TYR A 208 -2.99 10.57 11.22
N ASN A 209 -3.31 11.23 12.31
CA ASN A 209 -4.34 12.25 12.31
C ASN A 209 -3.89 13.47 11.49
N ILE A 210 -4.68 13.90 10.50
CA ILE A 210 -4.33 14.99 9.58
C ILE A 210 -4.22 16.37 10.23
N ASP A 211 -4.83 16.58 11.40
CA ASP A 211 -4.78 17.85 12.11
C ASP A 211 -3.57 17.97 13.05
N THR A 212 -3.12 16.84 13.62
CA THR A 212 -2.11 16.83 14.67
C THR A 212 -0.82 16.09 14.34
N GLY A 213 -0.82 15.29 13.25
CA GLY A 213 0.30 14.39 12.94
C GLY A 213 0.46 13.21 13.90
N LYS A 214 -0.44 13.06 14.89
CA LYS A 214 -0.35 11.97 15.87
C LYS A 214 -0.68 10.62 15.23
N GLN A 215 0.19 9.63 15.40
CA GLN A 215 -0.08 8.27 14.98
C GLN A 215 -1.32 7.70 15.68
N GLN A 216 -2.23 7.12 14.91
CA GLN A 216 -3.47 6.53 15.37
C GLN A 216 -3.36 5.02 15.50
N TRP A 217 -2.79 4.39 14.47
CA TRP A 217 -2.52 2.97 14.45
C TRP A 217 -1.34 2.62 13.54
N VAL A 218 -0.74 1.45 13.77
CA VAL A 218 0.25 0.81 12.89
C VAL A 218 -0.09 -0.68 12.80
N MET A 219 -0.06 -1.24 11.59
CA MET A 219 -0.30 -2.65 11.31
C MET A 219 0.78 -3.19 10.40
N TYR A 220 1.37 -4.31 10.77
CA TYR A 220 2.36 -4.99 9.95
C TYR A 220 1.70 -5.88 8.89
N ASN A 221 2.45 -6.23 7.86
CA ASN A 221 1.95 -7.09 6.79
C ASN A 221 2.20 -8.58 7.05
N MET A 222 3.02 -8.92 8.03
CA MET A 222 3.38 -10.29 8.42
C MET A 222 3.69 -10.37 9.90
N GLY A 223 3.71 -11.58 10.47
CA GLY A 223 4.04 -11.86 11.87
C GLY A 223 2.81 -12.17 12.73
N PRO A 224 2.86 -11.94 14.05
CA PRO A 224 1.78 -12.26 14.96
C PRO A 224 0.45 -11.55 14.64
N ASN A 225 -0.66 -12.24 14.85
CA ASN A 225 -2.00 -11.76 14.51
C ASN A 225 -2.33 -10.36 15.07
N ASN A 226 -1.96 -10.09 16.31
CA ASN A 226 -2.21 -8.80 16.94
C ASN A 226 -1.42 -7.64 16.30
N GLU A 227 -0.26 -7.93 15.71
CA GLU A 227 0.54 -6.94 15.00
C GLU A 227 0.09 -6.76 13.55
N VAL A 228 -0.46 -7.82 12.95
CA VAL A 228 -1.00 -7.80 11.59
C VAL A 228 -2.43 -7.27 11.55
N GLY A 229 -3.11 -7.17 12.69
CA GLY A 229 -4.51 -6.78 12.77
C GLY A 229 -5.46 -7.92 12.38
N ILE A 230 -5.05 -9.18 12.55
CA ILE A 230 -5.90 -10.35 12.36
C ILE A 230 -6.71 -10.59 13.62
N GLY A 231 -8.00 -10.40 13.52
CA GLY A 231 -8.96 -10.53 14.62
C GLY A 231 -10.31 -11.09 14.14
N PRO A 232 -11.39 -10.91 14.91
CA PRO A 232 -12.72 -11.42 14.55
C PRO A 232 -13.28 -10.91 13.22
N ARG A 233 -12.78 -9.77 12.73
CA ARG A 233 -13.16 -9.19 11.44
C ARG A 233 -12.42 -9.80 10.26
N PHE A 234 -11.31 -10.50 10.48
CA PHE A 234 -10.59 -11.20 9.45
C PHE A 234 -11.42 -12.40 8.97
N LYS A 235 -11.91 -12.32 7.75
CA LYS A 235 -12.79 -13.33 7.14
C LYS A 235 -12.28 -13.69 5.75
N PRO A 236 -11.14 -14.37 5.67
CA PRO A 236 -10.58 -14.77 4.39
C PRO A 236 -11.49 -15.75 3.69
N PHE A 237 -11.59 -15.64 2.38
CA PHE A 237 -12.41 -16.56 1.57
C PHE A 237 -11.84 -17.98 1.59
N TYR A 238 -10.54 -18.13 1.38
CA TYR A 238 -9.88 -19.44 1.24
C TYR A 238 -9.47 -20.06 2.58
N ALA A 239 -9.55 -21.39 2.63
CA ALA A 239 -9.33 -22.16 3.85
C ALA A 239 -7.91 -22.02 4.42
N ASP A 240 -6.92 -21.82 3.57
CA ASP A 240 -5.52 -21.66 3.98
C ASP A 240 -5.27 -20.48 4.89
N ASP A 241 -5.98 -19.37 4.65
CA ASP A 241 -5.86 -18.15 5.44
C ASP A 241 -6.76 -18.20 6.70
N LYS A 242 -7.59 -19.25 6.84
CA LYS A 242 -8.43 -19.50 8.04
C LYS A 242 -7.68 -20.21 9.16
N LYS A 243 -6.37 -20.43 9.02
CA LYS A 243 -5.52 -21.00 10.07
C LYS A 243 -5.42 -20.03 11.27
N PRO A 244 -5.10 -20.54 12.47
CA PRO A 244 -5.03 -19.70 13.67
C PRO A 244 -4.08 -18.51 13.56
N ASN A 245 -2.92 -18.67 12.92
CA ASN A 245 -1.90 -17.62 12.75
C ASN A 245 -1.41 -17.58 11.29
N PRO A 246 -2.25 -17.24 10.31
CA PRO A 246 -1.92 -17.43 8.90
C PRO A 246 -0.72 -16.60 8.43
N ALA A 247 -0.50 -15.43 9.03
CA ALA A 247 0.63 -14.56 8.70
C ALA A 247 1.93 -14.98 9.40
N LEU A 248 1.85 -15.59 10.60
CA LEU A 248 3.02 -16.04 11.36
C LEU A 248 3.46 -17.44 10.92
N ASP A 249 2.52 -18.39 10.87
CA ASP A 249 2.80 -19.80 10.62
C ASP A 249 3.24 -20.08 9.16
N SER A 250 3.14 -19.08 8.28
CA SER A 250 3.62 -19.13 6.90
C SER A 250 5.10 -18.77 6.74
N TRP A 251 5.78 -18.44 7.82
CA TRP A 251 7.21 -18.09 7.88
C TRP A 251 7.99 -19.09 8.71
N TYR A 252 9.25 -19.31 8.35
CA TYR A 252 10.13 -20.10 9.17
C TYR A 252 10.71 -19.29 10.33
N GLY A 253 10.51 -19.78 11.54
CA GLY A 253 11.04 -19.16 12.75
C GLY A 253 10.76 -17.64 12.79
N ASP A 254 11.81 -16.86 12.93
CA ASP A 254 11.75 -15.41 13.07
C ASP A 254 11.98 -14.65 11.73
N SER A 255 12.01 -15.34 10.59
CA SER A 255 12.32 -14.71 9.29
C SER A 255 11.34 -13.58 8.91
N TRP A 256 10.09 -13.64 9.38
CA TRP A 256 9.10 -12.59 9.20
C TRP A 256 9.53 -11.22 9.75
N LYS A 257 10.45 -11.16 10.72
CA LYS A 257 10.97 -9.90 11.28
C LYS A 257 11.75 -9.07 10.27
N ARG A 258 12.22 -9.70 9.20
CA ARG A 258 12.95 -9.09 8.07
C ARG A 258 12.32 -9.49 6.74
N GLY A 259 11.03 -9.78 6.76
CA GLY A 259 10.34 -10.47 5.67
C GLY A 259 10.02 -9.63 4.45
N GLY A 260 10.43 -8.37 4.36
CA GLY A 260 10.03 -7.49 3.26
C GLY A 260 8.53 -7.19 3.29
N GLY A 261 7.84 -7.41 2.18
CA GLY A 261 6.40 -7.17 2.07
C GLY A 261 6.00 -5.73 2.37
N THR A 262 6.82 -4.79 1.97
CA THR A 262 6.64 -3.36 2.22
C THR A 262 5.54 -2.77 1.35
N SER A 263 4.96 -1.63 1.74
CA SER A 263 3.78 -1.05 1.10
C SER A 263 4.08 0.35 0.56
N TRP A 264 5.01 0.43 -0.38
CA TRP A 264 5.53 1.65 -0.96
C TRP A 264 4.71 2.18 -2.16
N GLY A 265 3.66 1.49 -2.57
CA GLY A 265 2.87 1.82 -3.76
C GLY A 265 1.59 2.58 -3.47
N TYR A 266 0.55 2.21 -4.19
CA TYR A 266 -0.71 2.94 -4.25
C TYR A 266 -1.78 2.31 -3.35
N PHE A 267 -2.67 3.18 -2.84
CA PHE A 267 -3.84 2.79 -2.05
C PHE A 267 -5.12 3.18 -2.77
N THR A 268 -6.14 2.36 -2.66
CA THR A 268 -7.52 2.67 -3.08
C THR A 268 -8.48 2.42 -1.93
N TRP A 269 -9.65 3.02 -1.96
CA TRP A 269 -10.62 2.95 -0.86
C TRP A 269 -12.05 2.93 -1.37
N ASP A 270 -12.87 2.06 -0.77
CA ASP A 270 -14.33 2.02 -1.00
C ASP A 270 -15.04 2.69 0.20
N PRO A 271 -15.64 3.87 0.00
CA PRO A 271 -16.34 4.59 1.08
C PRO A 271 -17.57 3.85 1.59
N ASP A 272 -18.23 3.04 0.76
CA ASP A 272 -19.48 2.36 1.13
C ASP A 272 -19.27 1.29 2.19
N ILE A 273 -18.10 0.65 2.19
CA ILE A 273 -17.76 -0.46 3.10
C ILE A 273 -16.58 -0.14 4.01
N ASN A 274 -16.00 1.04 3.87
CA ASN A 274 -14.86 1.54 4.64
C ASN A 274 -13.62 0.62 4.61
N ILE A 275 -13.35 -0.01 3.47
CA ILE A 275 -12.18 -0.86 3.26
C ILE A 275 -11.21 -0.16 2.29
N PHE A 276 -9.94 -0.08 2.68
CA PHE A 276 -8.87 0.33 1.77
C PHE A 276 -8.05 -0.88 1.31
N TYR A 277 -7.54 -0.76 0.09
CA TYR A 277 -6.82 -1.82 -0.61
C TYR A 277 -5.44 -1.33 -0.99
N TYR A 278 -4.47 -2.22 -0.84
CA TYR A 278 -3.09 -2.02 -1.27
C TYR A 278 -2.44 -3.38 -1.46
N SER A 279 -1.29 -3.38 -2.12
CA SER A 279 -0.52 -4.61 -2.25
C SER A 279 0.87 -4.43 -1.66
N THR A 280 1.50 -5.54 -1.35
CA THR A 280 2.80 -5.59 -0.68
C THR A 280 3.91 -5.96 -1.66
N GLY A 281 5.11 -5.51 -1.37
CA GLY A 281 6.32 -5.80 -2.12
C GLY A 281 6.85 -7.21 -1.92
N ASN A 282 8.00 -7.45 -2.51
CA ASN A 282 8.75 -8.70 -2.48
C ASN A 282 8.94 -9.25 -1.07
N CYS A 283 9.17 -10.57 -1.00
CA CYS A 283 9.65 -11.18 0.24
C CYS A 283 11.14 -10.82 0.47
N GLY A 284 11.53 -10.60 1.70
CA GLY A 284 12.91 -10.36 2.11
C GLY A 284 13.50 -11.52 2.92
N PRO A 285 14.81 -11.80 2.75
CA PRO A 285 15.64 -11.45 1.62
C PRO A 285 15.22 -12.18 0.34
N TRP A 286 15.58 -11.66 -0.83
CA TRP A 286 15.21 -12.28 -2.11
C TRP A 286 15.73 -13.70 -2.24
N ASN A 287 17.02 -13.90 -1.92
CA ASN A 287 17.61 -15.22 -1.99
C ASN A 287 16.90 -16.17 -1.00
N PRO A 288 16.15 -17.15 -1.52
CA PRO A 288 15.39 -18.07 -0.68
C PRO A 288 16.28 -19.00 0.16
N ASP A 289 17.55 -19.16 -0.19
CA ASP A 289 18.47 -19.97 0.62
C ASP A 289 18.71 -19.33 1.98
N TYR A 290 18.74 -18.01 2.09
CA TYR A 290 18.77 -17.33 3.39
C TYR A 290 17.48 -17.51 4.19
N ARG A 291 16.34 -17.65 3.50
CA ARG A 291 15.07 -18.02 4.15
C ARG A 291 15.00 -19.51 4.48
N ARG A 292 15.79 -20.35 3.79
CA ARG A 292 15.92 -21.80 4.00
C ARG A 292 16.94 -22.19 5.09
N GLU A 293 18.01 -21.46 5.28
CA GLU A 293 18.88 -21.67 6.44
C GLU A 293 18.09 -21.61 7.74
N TRP A 294 16.97 -20.94 7.65
CA TRP A 294 16.02 -20.75 8.74
C TRP A 294 14.76 -21.61 8.54
N GLY A 295 14.70 -22.48 7.53
CA GLY A 295 13.62 -23.40 7.28
C GLY A 295 13.82 -24.39 6.15
N LYS A 296 13.42 -25.61 6.40
CA LYS A 296 13.38 -26.64 5.36
C LYS A 296 12.19 -26.37 4.44
N PHE A 297 12.42 -26.44 3.13
CA PHE A 297 11.37 -26.51 2.16
C PHE A 297 10.74 -27.91 2.20
N ASP A 298 9.59 -28.02 2.76
CA ASP A 298 8.76 -29.17 2.51
C ASP A 298 7.81 -28.85 1.34
N LEU A 299 8.16 -29.38 0.16
CA LEU A 299 7.21 -29.46 -0.94
C LEU A 299 6.19 -30.54 -0.58
N ASP A 300 4.91 -30.25 -0.75
CA ASP A 300 3.89 -31.29 -0.66
C ASP A 300 4.09 -32.34 -1.75
N ALA A 301 3.42 -33.47 -1.65
CA ALA A 301 3.47 -34.56 -2.64
C ALA A 301 3.04 -34.14 -4.05
N ASN A 302 2.42 -32.95 -4.18
CA ASN A 302 1.98 -32.33 -5.44
C ASN A 302 2.91 -31.19 -5.87
N GLY A 303 3.99 -30.96 -5.13
CA GLY A 303 4.95 -29.90 -5.40
C GLY A 303 4.44 -28.50 -5.07
N GLY A 304 3.45 -28.35 -4.19
CA GLY A 304 2.99 -27.08 -3.66
C GLY A 304 3.84 -26.63 -2.48
N LEU A 305 4.04 -25.32 -2.35
CA LEU A 305 4.67 -24.71 -1.18
C LEU A 305 3.64 -24.64 -0.04
N GLU A 306 3.40 -25.75 0.68
CA GLU A 306 2.36 -25.78 1.69
C GLU A 306 2.71 -25.04 2.98
N LEU A 307 3.98 -25.03 3.36
CA LEU A 307 4.38 -24.56 4.68
C LEU A 307 4.86 -23.10 4.69
N TRP A 308 5.69 -22.69 3.75
CA TRP A 308 6.41 -21.41 3.84
C TRP A 308 5.98 -20.44 2.74
N LYS A 309 4.71 -20.01 2.77
CA LYS A 309 4.15 -19.11 1.76
C LYS A 309 4.61 -17.66 1.92
N SER A 310 5.19 -17.32 3.06
CA SER A 310 5.61 -15.96 3.42
C SER A 310 4.45 -14.96 3.31
N ASN A 311 3.31 -15.27 3.95
CA ASN A 311 2.17 -14.36 4.02
C ASN A 311 2.51 -13.16 4.91
N TYR A 312 2.31 -11.91 4.51
CA TYR A 312 1.75 -11.49 3.23
C TYR A 312 2.76 -10.57 2.53
N CYS A 313 3.81 -11.12 1.93
CA CYS A 313 4.57 -10.40 0.92
C CYS A 313 3.98 -10.72 -0.47
N ALA A 314 4.25 -9.90 -1.48
CA ALA A 314 3.71 -9.99 -2.84
C ALA A 314 2.18 -10.32 -2.86
N SER A 315 1.44 -9.63 -2.00
CA SER A 315 0.04 -9.95 -1.67
C SER A 315 -0.88 -8.75 -1.86
N GLN A 316 -2.14 -9.03 -2.20
CA GLN A 316 -3.22 -8.06 -2.08
C GLN A 316 -3.75 -8.04 -0.65
N MET A 317 -3.94 -6.85 -0.09
CA MET A 317 -4.42 -6.62 1.28
C MET A 317 -5.68 -5.77 1.25
N ALA A 318 -6.64 -6.07 2.13
CA ALA A 318 -7.86 -5.30 2.34
C ALA A 318 -8.06 -5.04 3.84
N ARG A 319 -8.07 -3.78 4.24
CA ARG A 319 -8.14 -3.37 5.65
C ARG A 319 -9.25 -2.38 5.92
N ASP A 320 -9.78 -2.43 7.13
CA ASP A 320 -10.64 -1.38 7.65
C ASP A 320 -9.86 -0.06 7.80
N ALA A 321 -10.37 1.02 7.23
CA ALA A 321 -9.65 2.29 7.24
C ALA A 321 -9.59 2.96 8.63
N THR A 322 -10.56 2.70 9.51
CA THR A 322 -10.62 3.31 10.84
C THR A 322 -9.63 2.65 11.80
N THR A 323 -9.55 1.32 11.78
CA THR A 323 -8.83 0.54 12.78
C THR A 323 -7.52 -0.06 12.28
N GLY A 324 -7.35 -0.15 10.96
CA GLY A 324 -6.24 -0.86 10.33
C GLY A 324 -6.40 -2.39 10.34
N GLU A 325 -7.49 -2.93 10.94
CA GLU A 325 -7.72 -4.39 10.98
C GLU A 325 -7.77 -5.00 9.59
N LEU A 326 -7.12 -6.15 9.43
CA LEU A 326 -7.13 -6.93 8.20
C LEU A 326 -8.50 -7.60 8.03
N ILE A 327 -9.15 -7.39 6.89
CA ILE A 327 -10.44 -8.00 6.54
C ILE A 327 -10.22 -9.27 5.73
N TRP A 328 -9.39 -9.18 4.69
CA TRP A 328 -8.92 -10.33 3.91
C TRP A 328 -7.57 -10.01 3.27
N ALA A 329 -6.87 -11.04 2.85
CA ALA A 329 -5.65 -10.94 2.06
C ALA A 329 -5.60 -12.07 1.02
N TYR A 330 -4.83 -11.86 -0.05
CA TYR A 330 -4.57 -12.87 -1.07
C TYR A 330 -3.10 -12.82 -1.49
N ASN A 331 -2.37 -13.92 -1.28
CA ASN A 331 -0.97 -14.01 -1.68
C ASN A 331 -0.87 -14.37 -3.16
N MET A 332 -0.46 -13.39 -3.98
CA MET A 332 -0.36 -13.54 -5.44
C MET A 332 0.89 -14.30 -5.86
N THR A 333 1.99 -14.10 -5.15
CA THR A 333 3.27 -14.75 -5.44
C THR A 333 3.87 -15.30 -4.13
N PRO A 334 3.40 -16.47 -3.67
CA PRO A 334 3.94 -17.11 -2.47
C PRO A 334 5.46 -17.23 -2.54
N GLN A 335 6.14 -16.85 -1.46
CA GLN A 335 7.61 -16.87 -1.38
C GLN A 335 8.34 -16.08 -2.46
N ASP A 336 7.76 -15.05 -2.99
CA ASP A 336 8.40 -14.26 -4.05
C ASP A 336 9.91 -14.12 -3.85
N HIS A 337 10.67 -14.60 -4.82
CA HIS A 337 12.13 -14.53 -4.90
C HIS A 337 12.60 -14.01 -6.27
N TRP A 338 11.63 -13.57 -7.09
CA TRP A 338 11.88 -12.99 -8.41
C TRP A 338 11.77 -11.46 -8.39
N ASP A 339 11.47 -10.88 -7.21
CA ASP A 339 11.18 -9.45 -7.09
C ASP A 339 9.93 -9.03 -7.88
N LEU A 340 8.88 -9.84 -7.76
CA LEU A 340 7.58 -9.57 -8.35
C LEU A 340 6.73 -8.73 -7.42
N ASP A 341 7.28 -7.60 -7.03
CA ASP A 341 6.61 -6.58 -6.23
C ASP A 341 5.21 -6.26 -6.73
N GLU A 342 4.25 -6.20 -5.82
CA GLU A 342 2.86 -5.93 -6.16
C GLU A 342 2.29 -4.57 -5.69
N PRO A 343 3.05 -3.61 -5.13
CA PRO A 343 2.50 -2.33 -4.65
C PRO A 343 1.95 -1.40 -5.74
N LEU A 344 1.53 -1.95 -6.86
CA LEU A 344 0.85 -1.23 -7.93
C LEU A 344 -0.63 -1.00 -7.56
N ILE A 345 -1.24 -0.04 -8.23
CA ILE A 345 -2.65 0.31 -7.99
C ILE A 345 -3.57 -0.88 -8.21
N THR A 346 -4.60 -0.98 -7.36
CA THR A 346 -5.70 -1.95 -7.47
C THR A 346 -6.99 -1.17 -7.70
N PRO A 347 -7.41 -0.92 -8.96
CA PRO A 347 -8.65 -0.22 -9.25
C PRO A 347 -9.88 -0.95 -8.72
N LEU A 348 -10.83 -0.16 -8.20
CA LEU A 348 -12.13 -0.66 -7.72
C LEU A 348 -13.19 -0.36 -8.76
N VAL A 349 -13.82 -1.41 -9.28
CA VAL A 349 -14.82 -1.33 -10.36
C VAL A 349 -16.00 -2.22 -10.00
N ASP A 350 -17.22 -1.78 -10.29
CA ASP A 350 -18.38 -2.64 -10.19
C ASP A 350 -18.61 -3.28 -11.57
N LEU A 351 -18.55 -4.62 -11.63
CA LEU A 351 -18.65 -5.39 -12.86
C LEU A 351 -19.90 -6.29 -12.85
N ASP A 352 -20.53 -6.43 -13.99
CA ASP A 352 -21.52 -7.50 -14.19
C ASP A 352 -20.79 -8.81 -14.45
N ILE A 353 -20.99 -9.76 -13.54
CA ILE A 353 -20.41 -11.12 -13.62
C ILE A 353 -21.55 -12.11 -13.52
N GLY A 354 -21.85 -12.78 -14.64
CA GLY A 354 -22.93 -13.76 -14.71
C GLY A 354 -24.33 -13.17 -14.45
N GLY A 355 -24.58 -11.93 -14.86
CA GLY A 355 -25.85 -11.23 -14.68
C GLY A 355 -26.05 -10.61 -13.29
N THR A 356 -24.99 -10.56 -12.48
CA THR A 356 -25.02 -9.93 -11.15
C THR A 356 -23.92 -8.87 -11.05
N THR A 357 -24.29 -7.67 -10.67
CA THR A 357 -23.31 -6.60 -10.38
C THR A 357 -22.54 -6.95 -9.11
N ARG A 358 -21.23 -7.10 -9.23
CA ARG A 358 -20.31 -7.42 -8.14
C ARG A 358 -19.37 -6.24 -7.87
N LYS A 359 -19.18 -5.91 -6.60
CA LYS A 359 -18.14 -4.98 -6.18
C LYS A 359 -16.79 -5.66 -6.35
N THR A 360 -15.96 -5.21 -7.31
CA THR A 360 -14.68 -5.88 -7.61
C THR A 360 -13.47 -5.01 -7.35
N ALA A 361 -12.35 -5.66 -7.01
CA ALA A 361 -10.99 -5.14 -7.07
C ALA A 361 -10.28 -5.87 -8.21
N VAL A 362 -9.64 -5.12 -9.11
CA VAL A 362 -8.98 -5.69 -10.29
C VAL A 362 -7.50 -5.35 -10.32
N LYS A 363 -6.66 -6.25 -10.85
CA LYS A 363 -5.22 -6.03 -10.87
C LYS A 363 -4.53 -6.79 -11.98
N ALA A 364 -3.75 -6.06 -12.78
CA ALA A 364 -2.69 -6.62 -13.60
C ALA A 364 -1.44 -6.77 -12.72
N ALA A 365 -1.16 -7.99 -12.27
CA ALA A 365 -0.09 -8.24 -11.32
C ALA A 365 1.27 -8.43 -12.04
N ARG A 366 2.37 -8.11 -11.35
CA ARG A 366 3.73 -8.27 -11.90
C ARG A 366 4.10 -9.74 -12.11
N ASN A 367 3.43 -10.66 -11.45
CA ASN A 367 3.57 -12.08 -11.72
C ASN A 367 2.99 -12.52 -13.09
N GLY A 368 2.39 -11.61 -13.86
CA GLY A 368 1.86 -11.84 -15.21
C GLY A 368 0.40 -12.19 -15.25
N LEU A 369 -0.26 -12.40 -14.12
CA LEU A 369 -1.69 -12.76 -14.06
C LEU A 369 -2.57 -11.53 -13.83
N PHE A 370 -3.73 -11.52 -14.44
CA PHE A 370 -4.79 -10.56 -14.17
C PHE A 370 -5.81 -11.18 -13.21
N TYR A 371 -6.08 -10.48 -12.12
CA TYR A 371 -6.99 -10.91 -11.07
C TYR A 371 -8.26 -10.06 -11.03
N VAL A 372 -9.39 -10.69 -10.71
CA VAL A 372 -10.67 -10.05 -10.40
C VAL A 372 -11.19 -10.64 -9.11
N TRP A 373 -11.08 -9.90 -8.02
CA TRP A 373 -11.62 -10.31 -6.71
C TRP A 373 -12.96 -9.65 -6.42
N ASP A 374 -13.82 -10.34 -5.67
CA ASP A 374 -14.84 -9.67 -4.86
C ASP A 374 -14.13 -8.83 -3.81
N ARG A 375 -14.32 -7.50 -3.84
CA ARG A 375 -13.56 -6.62 -2.94
C ARG A 375 -14.00 -6.68 -1.49
N VAL A 376 -15.17 -7.29 -1.22
CA VAL A 376 -15.68 -7.49 0.16
C VAL A 376 -15.09 -8.73 0.79
N THR A 377 -14.97 -9.83 0.01
CA THR A 377 -14.63 -11.16 0.53
C THR A 377 -13.24 -11.68 0.17
N GLY A 378 -12.61 -11.11 -0.86
CA GLY A 378 -11.36 -11.63 -1.42
C GLY A 378 -11.51 -12.86 -2.33
N GLU A 379 -12.75 -13.26 -2.66
CA GLU A 379 -13.03 -14.34 -3.61
C GLU A 379 -12.56 -13.95 -5.02
N ILE A 380 -11.85 -14.88 -5.70
CA ILE A 380 -11.56 -14.74 -7.13
C ILE A 380 -12.83 -15.03 -7.91
N LEU A 381 -13.37 -14.00 -8.58
CA LEU A 381 -14.64 -14.08 -9.30
C LEU A 381 -14.51 -14.57 -10.75
N VAL A 382 -13.35 -14.34 -11.34
CA VAL A 382 -12.99 -14.75 -12.69
C VAL A 382 -11.68 -15.48 -12.63
N ASP A 383 -11.55 -16.61 -13.36
CA ASP A 383 -10.28 -17.34 -13.42
C ASP A 383 -9.16 -16.39 -13.86
N PRO A 384 -8.09 -16.25 -13.07
CA PRO A 384 -6.97 -15.41 -13.46
C PRO A 384 -6.42 -15.86 -14.81
N TRP A 385 -6.15 -14.91 -15.69
CA TRP A 385 -5.56 -15.15 -16.99
C TRP A 385 -4.24 -14.43 -17.15
N MET A 386 -3.39 -14.96 -18.02
CA MET A 386 -2.08 -14.37 -18.28
C MET A 386 -2.24 -13.14 -19.20
N HIS A 387 -1.94 -11.96 -18.67
CA HIS A 387 -1.92 -10.70 -19.44
C HIS A 387 -0.52 -10.40 -20.00
N THR A 388 0.51 -10.92 -19.33
CA THR A 388 1.91 -10.86 -19.77
C THR A 388 2.51 -12.23 -19.55
N TYR A 389 3.26 -12.73 -20.52
CA TYR A 389 3.84 -14.06 -20.42
C TYR A 389 4.75 -14.19 -19.20
N SER A 390 4.50 -15.23 -18.43
CA SER A 390 5.32 -15.66 -17.30
C SER A 390 5.35 -17.20 -17.29
N ASP A 391 6.54 -17.76 -17.26
CA ASP A 391 6.73 -19.22 -17.30
C ASP A 391 6.85 -19.87 -15.93
N ILE A 392 6.69 -19.08 -14.85
CA ILE A 392 6.74 -19.59 -13.48
C ILE A 392 5.51 -20.41 -13.09
N PHE A 393 4.42 -20.31 -13.86
CA PHE A 393 3.19 -21.04 -13.58
C PHE A 393 3.04 -22.33 -14.39
N ARG A 394 2.41 -23.36 -13.81
CA ARG A 394 1.96 -24.52 -14.55
C ARG A 394 0.97 -24.11 -15.64
N GLY A 395 1.15 -24.64 -16.84
CA GLY A 395 0.32 -24.28 -17.98
C GLY A 395 0.75 -23.01 -18.70
N ALA A 396 1.85 -22.39 -18.33
CA ALA A 396 2.48 -21.33 -19.12
C ALA A 396 2.71 -21.83 -20.55
N GLY A 397 2.27 -21.04 -21.55
CA GLY A 397 2.23 -21.46 -22.95
C GLY A 397 0.85 -21.97 -23.40
N ASN A 398 -0.08 -22.24 -22.49
CA ASN A 398 -1.49 -22.42 -22.80
C ASN A 398 -2.31 -21.22 -22.31
N PRO A 399 -2.77 -20.33 -23.20
CA PRO A 399 -3.57 -19.15 -22.82
C PRO A 399 -4.85 -19.48 -22.05
N SER A 400 -5.34 -20.72 -22.21
CA SER A 400 -6.53 -21.26 -21.52
C SER A 400 -6.15 -22.07 -20.29
N GLY A 401 -4.89 -22.00 -19.81
CA GLY A 401 -4.41 -22.74 -18.65
C GLY A 401 -5.09 -22.30 -17.36
N THR A 402 -5.22 -23.23 -16.43
CA THR A 402 -5.65 -22.92 -15.07
C THR A 402 -4.40 -22.57 -14.26
N PHE A 403 -4.27 -21.30 -13.85
CA PHE A 403 -3.11 -20.82 -13.12
C PHE A 403 -3.30 -20.81 -11.61
N VAL A 404 -4.55 -20.95 -11.15
CA VAL A 404 -4.92 -20.94 -9.74
C VAL A 404 -5.77 -22.15 -9.42
N ASN A 405 -5.46 -22.85 -8.34
CA ASN A 405 -6.30 -23.91 -7.81
C ASN A 405 -7.53 -23.29 -7.14
N LYS A 406 -8.71 -23.47 -7.72
CA LYS A 406 -9.97 -22.87 -7.24
C LYS A 406 -10.36 -23.31 -5.83
N ALA A 407 -10.01 -24.51 -5.42
CA ALA A 407 -10.37 -25.03 -4.10
C ALA A 407 -9.56 -24.37 -2.99
N THR A 408 -8.29 -24.05 -3.26
CA THR A 408 -7.37 -23.47 -2.28
C THR A 408 -7.10 -21.99 -2.50
N GLY A 409 -7.43 -21.45 -3.69
CA GLY A 409 -7.08 -20.08 -4.11
C GLY A 409 -5.59 -19.89 -4.42
N ARG A 410 -4.79 -20.96 -4.42
CA ARG A 410 -3.33 -20.85 -4.57
C ARG A 410 -2.90 -20.80 -6.03
N PRO A 411 -1.97 -19.89 -6.37
CA PRO A 411 -1.26 -19.98 -7.63
C PRO A 411 -0.53 -21.31 -7.79
N MET A 412 -0.61 -21.92 -8.98
CA MET A 412 0.01 -23.21 -9.29
C MET A 412 1.33 -22.97 -10.02
N TYR A 413 2.44 -23.00 -9.27
CA TYR A 413 3.78 -22.84 -9.85
C TYR A 413 4.22 -24.09 -10.62
N ASP A 414 5.00 -23.87 -11.67
CA ASP A 414 5.84 -24.89 -12.28
C ASP A 414 7.13 -25.00 -11.48
N ILE A 415 7.21 -26.03 -10.63
CA ILE A 415 8.32 -26.19 -9.68
C ILE A 415 9.65 -26.39 -10.39
N ALA A 416 9.66 -27.03 -11.56
CA ALA A 416 10.89 -27.20 -12.33
C ALA A 416 11.46 -25.85 -12.80
N LYS A 417 10.61 -24.83 -12.97
CA LYS A 417 10.96 -23.46 -13.35
C LYS A 417 11.03 -22.52 -12.17
N ALA A 418 10.28 -22.81 -11.12
CA ALA A 418 10.38 -22.10 -9.83
C ALA A 418 11.58 -22.53 -8.99
N ALA A 419 12.20 -23.68 -9.31
CA ALA A 419 13.44 -24.12 -8.68
C ALA A 419 14.60 -23.24 -9.17
N PHE A 420 14.99 -22.36 -8.40
CA PHE A 420 16.17 -21.54 -8.09
C PHE A 420 17.45 -21.73 -8.94
N THR A 421 17.38 -22.21 -10.16
CA THR A 421 18.56 -22.57 -10.95
C THR A 421 19.18 -21.40 -11.71
N ASN A 422 18.59 -20.22 -11.71
CA ASN A 422 19.06 -19.12 -12.55
C ASN A 422 19.05 -17.74 -11.86
N LEU A 423 19.49 -17.67 -10.59
CA LEU A 423 19.99 -16.42 -10.05
C LEU A 423 21.53 -16.49 -10.03
N GLU A 424 22.14 -16.46 -11.23
CA GLU A 424 23.52 -16.02 -11.40
C GLU A 424 23.57 -14.50 -11.57
#